data_474209959572fb68e5e002f5d988e946
#
_entry.id   474209959572fb68e5e002f5d988e946
#
_cell.length_a   1.000
_cell.length_b   1.000
_cell.length_c   1.000
_cell.angle_alpha   90.00
_cell.angle_beta   90.00
_cell.angle_gamma   90.00
#
_symmetry.space_group_name_H-M   'P 1'
#
loop_
_entity.id
_entity.type
_entity.pdbx_description
1 polymer ?
#
loop_
_entity_poly.entity_id
_entity_poly.type
_entity_poly.pdbx_seq_one_letter_code
_entity_poly.pdbx_strand_id
1 'polypeptide(L)'
;MRETNSIRTKLTQFLTILIPILITQAGLSLITFLDTVMSGKVSAEDLAGVAIGSSIWTPVYTGLSGILMAVTPIVAQLMGADQKQDVPRAVFQAIYLSFLLSVVVIVIGTISVPFILGGLGLDPSVEDIARHFLSFLAFGIIPLFGYSVLRSFIDALGKTRVTMFVTLTALPINFVLNYLLIFGNFGLPKLGGAGAGLASAMTYWAIFIMSICIVIKAEPFASFRLFQKLPRFNISRMGQILKIGIPIGFAIFFETSIFAAVTLLMGHFDTVTIASHQAAMNFASILYILPLSISMALTIVVGFEAGAMRYKDAQIYSYIGIGTAVLFSLCTAALILLFRPEIAGLYTTDSAVLQLTQHFLIYAIFFQLSDAIAAPIQGALRGYKDVNYTLIAAFFSYWVIGLPAGYLIGTYTSFGAFGYWIGLIAGLAAGAIVLFIRLRLIEKRLIQLKHAPNH
;
A
#
# COMPACT_ATOMS: atom_id res chain seq x y z
N MET A 1 -4.28 -11.86 -19.60
CA MET A 1 -3.97 -13.15 -18.92
C MET A 1 -4.46 -14.28 -19.79
N ARG A 2 -3.94 -15.50 -19.60
CA ARG A 2 -4.31 -16.69 -20.37
C ARG A 2 -4.86 -17.75 -19.41
N GLU A 3 -5.70 -18.62 -19.93
CA GLU A 3 -6.13 -19.80 -19.21
C GLU A 3 -4.93 -20.73 -18.94
N THR A 4 -4.89 -21.31 -17.76
CA THR A 4 -3.75 -22.13 -17.31
C THR A 4 -4.25 -23.49 -16.83
N ASN A 5 -3.69 -24.57 -17.40
CA ASN A 5 -4.20 -25.93 -17.19
C ASN A 5 -3.37 -26.75 -16.17
N SER A 6 -2.23 -26.23 -15.71
CA SER A 6 -1.39 -26.93 -14.74
C SER A 6 -0.95 -26.00 -13.60
N ILE A 7 -0.59 -26.58 -12.46
CA ILE A 7 -0.06 -25.80 -11.30
C ILE A 7 1.21 -25.08 -11.69
N ARG A 8 2.08 -25.69 -12.50
CA ARG A 8 3.32 -25.06 -12.97
C ARG A 8 3.05 -23.82 -13.80
N THR A 9 2.10 -23.88 -14.73
CA THR A 9 1.73 -22.71 -15.56
C THR A 9 1.07 -21.62 -14.73
N LYS A 10 0.25 -21.98 -13.73
CA LYS A 10 -0.33 -21.03 -12.78
C LYS A 10 0.75 -20.32 -11.95
N LEU A 11 1.69 -21.08 -11.41
CA LEU A 11 2.80 -20.50 -10.65
C LEU A 11 3.64 -19.56 -11.51
N THR A 12 3.96 -19.96 -12.75
CA THR A 12 4.71 -19.11 -13.69
C THR A 12 3.96 -17.82 -14.00
N GLN A 13 2.66 -17.89 -14.27
CA GLN A 13 1.83 -16.70 -14.51
C GLN A 13 1.76 -15.81 -13.28
N PHE A 14 1.57 -16.39 -12.10
CA PHE A 14 1.54 -15.67 -10.85
C PHE A 14 2.85 -14.93 -10.57
N LEU A 15 4.00 -15.60 -10.71
CA LEU A 15 5.32 -14.98 -10.53
C LEU A 15 5.61 -13.90 -11.57
N THR A 16 5.16 -14.10 -12.82
CA THR A 16 5.30 -13.09 -13.88
C THR A 16 4.57 -11.80 -13.57
N ILE A 17 3.46 -11.88 -12.84
CA ILE A 17 2.70 -10.72 -12.36
C ILE A 17 3.30 -10.18 -11.05
N LEU A 18 3.67 -11.05 -10.12
CA LEU A 18 4.15 -10.69 -8.79
C LEU A 18 5.50 -9.96 -8.82
N ILE A 19 6.49 -10.48 -9.55
CA ILE A 19 7.84 -9.91 -9.52
C ILE A 19 7.87 -8.45 -9.95
N PRO A 20 7.22 -8.04 -11.05
CA PRO A 20 7.16 -6.62 -11.40
C PRO A 20 6.42 -5.76 -10.35
N ILE A 21 5.37 -6.28 -9.72
CA ILE A 21 4.68 -5.55 -8.63
C ILE A 21 5.62 -5.35 -7.46
N LEU A 22 6.37 -6.37 -7.07
CA LEU A 22 7.35 -6.30 -5.99
C LEU A 22 8.41 -5.22 -6.26
N ILE A 23 8.96 -5.20 -7.48
CA ILE A 23 9.93 -4.19 -7.91
C ILE A 23 9.29 -2.79 -7.89
N THR A 24 8.04 -2.66 -8.32
CA THR A 24 7.30 -1.40 -8.28
C THR A 24 7.12 -0.90 -6.84
N GLN A 25 6.73 -1.76 -5.92
CA GLN A 25 6.55 -1.39 -4.51
C GLN A 25 7.88 -0.99 -3.85
N ALA A 26 8.95 -1.74 -4.12
CA ALA A 26 10.29 -1.38 -3.67
C ALA A 26 10.75 -0.03 -4.25
N GLY A 27 10.47 0.22 -5.53
CA GLY A 27 10.78 1.49 -6.20
C GLY A 27 10.05 2.68 -5.58
N LEU A 28 8.75 2.54 -5.28
CA LEU A 28 7.97 3.59 -4.61
C LEU A 28 8.52 3.91 -3.21
N SER A 29 8.89 2.87 -2.46
CA SER A 29 9.53 3.05 -1.14
C SER A 29 10.87 3.77 -1.26
N LEU A 30 11.63 3.48 -2.31
CA LEU A 30 12.91 4.13 -2.57
C LEU A 30 12.77 5.62 -2.91
N ILE A 31 11.71 6.03 -3.61
CA ILE A 31 11.40 7.46 -3.87
C ILE A 31 11.25 8.20 -2.54
N THR A 32 10.41 7.69 -1.64
CA THR A 32 10.19 8.30 -0.31
C THR A 32 11.48 8.34 0.51
N PHE A 33 12.30 7.31 0.41
CA PHE A 33 13.60 7.27 1.07
C PHE A 33 14.55 8.34 0.53
N LEU A 34 14.61 8.53 -0.79
CA LEU A 34 15.43 9.56 -1.44
C LEU A 34 15.00 10.97 -1.02
N ASP A 35 13.71 11.26 -1.00
CA ASP A 35 13.16 12.54 -0.54
C ASP A 35 13.64 12.86 0.89
N THR A 36 13.54 11.88 1.78
CA THR A 36 13.94 12.02 3.19
C THR A 36 15.44 12.20 3.35
N VAL A 37 16.23 11.35 2.74
CA VAL A 37 17.71 11.39 2.86
C VAL A 37 18.30 12.66 2.26
N MET A 38 17.81 13.06 1.11
CA MET A 38 18.30 14.28 0.44
C MET A 38 17.92 15.55 1.21
N SER A 39 16.72 15.59 1.80
CA SER A 39 16.30 16.69 2.68
C SER A 39 17.16 16.75 3.95
N GLY A 40 17.48 15.59 4.55
CA GLY A 40 18.35 15.50 5.73
C GLY A 40 19.78 15.96 5.49
N LYS A 41 20.26 15.96 4.25
CA LYS A 41 21.59 16.52 3.90
C LYS A 41 21.60 18.04 3.88
N VAL A 42 20.47 18.71 3.89
CA VAL A 42 20.39 20.18 3.93
C VAL A 42 20.47 20.67 5.36
N SER A 43 19.56 20.22 6.21
CA SER A 43 19.52 20.56 7.63
C SER A 43 18.65 19.56 8.44
N ALA A 44 18.77 19.61 9.76
CA ALA A 44 17.90 18.83 10.66
C ALA A 44 16.44 19.33 10.60
N GLU A 45 16.25 20.65 10.45
CA GLU A 45 14.93 21.27 10.31
C GLU A 45 14.25 20.83 9.01
N ASP A 46 14.98 20.75 7.89
CA ASP A 46 14.46 20.25 6.61
C ASP A 46 14.02 18.79 6.73
N LEU A 47 14.84 17.95 7.36
CA LEU A 47 14.49 16.56 7.62
C LEU A 47 13.21 16.43 8.47
N ALA A 48 13.14 17.21 9.57
CA ALA A 48 11.99 17.19 10.46
C ALA A 48 10.72 17.69 9.75
N GLY A 49 10.80 18.76 8.97
CA GLY A 49 9.68 19.30 8.21
C GLY A 49 9.13 18.33 7.18
N VAL A 50 9.98 17.66 6.42
CA VAL A 50 9.60 16.61 5.46
C VAL A 50 9.00 15.40 6.17
N ALA A 51 9.57 14.97 7.29
CA ALA A 51 9.05 13.85 8.07
C ALA A 51 7.64 14.12 8.60
N ILE A 52 7.40 15.32 9.13
CA ILE A 52 6.07 15.73 9.61
C ILE A 52 5.07 15.83 8.45
N GLY A 53 5.45 16.48 7.36
CA GLY A 53 4.60 16.59 6.17
C GLY A 53 4.23 15.22 5.61
N SER A 54 5.20 14.31 5.51
CA SER A 54 4.98 12.93 5.06
C SER A 54 4.08 12.15 6.01
N SER A 55 4.20 12.36 7.33
CA SER A 55 3.37 11.69 8.34
C SER A 55 1.89 12.13 8.27
N ILE A 56 1.64 13.36 7.87
CA ILE A 56 0.28 13.86 7.62
C ILE A 56 -0.25 13.30 6.29
N TRP A 57 0.57 13.28 5.26
CA TRP A 57 0.18 12.87 3.90
C TRP A 57 -0.06 11.37 3.75
N THR A 58 0.80 10.53 4.34
CA THR A 58 0.79 9.08 4.10
C THR A 58 -0.54 8.40 4.45
N PRO A 59 -1.21 8.65 5.59
CA PRO A 59 -2.51 8.05 5.90
C PRO A 59 -3.60 8.47 4.92
N VAL A 60 -3.60 9.73 4.50
CA VAL A 60 -4.55 10.27 3.52
C VAL A 60 -4.35 9.57 2.16
N TYR A 61 -3.11 9.50 1.71
CA TYR A 61 -2.76 8.85 0.45
C TYR A 61 -3.13 7.36 0.45
N THR A 62 -2.74 6.62 1.49
CA THR A 62 -2.96 5.16 1.54
C THR A 62 -4.45 4.82 1.61
N GLY A 63 -5.24 5.55 2.39
CA GLY A 63 -6.68 5.36 2.48
C GLY A 63 -7.40 5.65 1.15
N LEU A 64 -7.11 6.77 0.52
CA LEU A 64 -7.75 7.17 -0.73
C LEU A 64 -7.26 6.37 -1.95
N SER A 65 -5.96 6.02 -2.00
CA SER A 65 -5.44 5.06 -2.98
C SER A 65 -6.14 3.72 -2.87
N GLY A 66 -6.45 3.28 -1.64
CA GLY A 66 -7.21 2.06 -1.37
C GLY A 66 -8.60 2.09 -2.02
N ILE A 67 -9.28 3.25 -2.03
CA ILE A 67 -10.56 3.42 -2.73
C ILE A 67 -10.37 3.22 -4.24
N LEU A 68 -9.33 3.81 -4.83
CA LEU A 68 -9.04 3.70 -6.25
C LEU A 68 -8.55 2.30 -6.66
N MET A 69 -7.99 1.52 -5.73
CA MET A 69 -7.63 0.11 -5.97
C MET A 69 -8.83 -0.78 -6.34
N ALA A 70 -10.07 -0.34 -6.12
CA ALA A 70 -11.28 -1.04 -6.58
C ALA A 70 -11.29 -1.26 -8.11
N VAL A 71 -10.60 -0.44 -8.88
CA VAL A 71 -10.47 -0.59 -10.33
C VAL A 71 -9.84 -1.93 -10.71
N THR A 72 -8.86 -2.40 -9.94
CA THR A 72 -8.14 -3.66 -10.22
C THR A 72 -9.09 -4.88 -10.26
N PRO A 73 -9.86 -5.20 -9.21
CA PRO A 73 -10.76 -6.36 -9.26
C PRO A 73 -11.93 -6.15 -10.24
N ILE A 74 -12.38 -4.90 -10.45
CA ILE A 74 -13.45 -4.61 -11.42
C ILE A 74 -12.96 -4.93 -12.84
N VAL A 75 -11.82 -4.40 -13.24
CA VAL A 75 -11.26 -4.62 -14.58
C VAL A 75 -10.83 -6.09 -14.76
N ALA A 76 -10.20 -6.70 -13.76
CA ALA A 76 -9.78 -8.09 -13.83
C ALA A 76 -10.97 -9.03 -14.06
N GLN A 77 -12.09 -8.82 -13.36
CA GLN A 77 -13.30 -9.61 -13.56
C GLN A 77 -13.96 -9.36 -14.93
N LEU A 78 -14.02 -8.11 -15.41
CA LEU A 78 -14.52 -7.80 -16.75
C LEU A 78 -13.69 -8.47 -17.83
N MET A 79 -12.36 -8.51 -17.66
CA MET A 79 -11.46 -9.22 -18.57
C MET A 79 -11.65 -10.73 -18.52
N GLY A 80 -11.87 -11.30 -17.36
CA GLY A 80 -12.17 -12.74 -17.20
C GLY A 80 -13.49 -13.13 -17.81
N ALA A 81 -14.51 -12.27 -17.71
CA ALA A 81 -15.83 -12.45 -18.30
C ALA A 81 -15.90 -12.13 -19.81
N ASP A 82 -14.77 -11.78 -20.43
CA ASP A 82 -14.66 -11.31 -21.84
C ASP A 82 -15.52 -10.07 -22.17
N GLN A 83 -15.85 -9.27 -21.14
CA GLN A 83 -16.61 -8.02 -21.25
C GLN A 83 -15.69 -6.81 -21.47
N LYS A 84 -14.79 -6.90 -22.45
CA LYS A 84 -13.76 -5.88 -22.73
C LYS A 84 -14.35 -4.50 -23.06
N GLN A 85 -15.53 -4.46 -23.63
CA GLN A 85 -16.25 -3.24 -24.01
C GLN A 85 -16.70 -2.38 -22.81
N ASP A 86 -16.85 -2.99 -21.62
CA ASP A 86 -17.22 -2.27 -20.40
C ASP A 86 -16.03 -1.72 -19.63
N VAL A 87 -14.82 -2.20 -19.93
CA VAL A 87 -13.58 -1.76 -19.28
C VAL A 87 -13.35 -0.25 -19.43
N PRO A 88 -13.43 0.37 -20.62
CA PRO A 88 -13.24 1.81 -20.77
C PRO A 88 -14.22 2.64 -19.93
N ARG A 89 -15.47 2.20 -19.84
CA ARG A 89 -16.48 2.88 -19.04
C ARG A 89 -16.16 2.82 -17.54
N ALA A 90 -15.75 1.66 -17.03
CA ALA A 90 -15.37 1.49 -15.63
C ALA A 90 -14.13 2.32 -15.27
N VAL A 91 -13.09 2.27 -16.09
CA VAL A 91 -11.85 3.04 -15.87
C VAL A 91 -12.09 4.54 -15.93
N PHE A 92 -12.92 5.01 -16.87
CA PHE A 92 -13.21 6.44 -17.00
C PHE A 92 -14.00 6.98 -15.81
N GLN A 93 -14.98 6.23 -15.28
CA GLN A 93 -15.68 6.62 -14.05
C GLN A 93 -14.72 6.68 -12.85
N ALA A 94 -13.72 5.80 -12.80
CA ALA A 94 -12.68 5.85 -11.79
C ALA A 94 -11.75 7.07 -11.96
N ILE A 95 -11.48 7.51 -13.19
CA ILE A 95 -10.73 8.76 -13.46
C ILE A 95 -11.53 9.96 -12.96
N TYR A 96 -12.84 10.02 -13.20
CA TYR A 96 -13.68 11.08 -12.65
C TYR A 96 -13.68 11.06 -11.12
N LEU A 97 -13.76 9.86 -10.52
CA LEU A 97 -13.67 9.71 -9.07
C LEU A 97 -12.31 10.17 -8.52
N SER A 98 -11.22 9.82 -9.20
CA SER A 98 -9.87 10.23 -8.77
C SER A 98 -9.69 11.75 -8.80
N PHE A 99 -10.26 12.42 -9.80
CA PHE A 99 -10.26 13.87 -9.87
C PHE A 99 -11.10 14.49 -8.73
N LEU A 100 -12.31 13.96 -8.49
CA LEU A 100 -13.19 14.43 -7.40
C LEU A 100 -12.48 14.26 -6.03
N LEU A 101 -11.89 13.09 -5.77
CA LEU A 101 -11.14 12.84 -4.53
C LEU A 101 -9.95 13.78 -4.41
N SER A 102 -9.24 14.06 -5.49
CA SER A 102 -8.13 15.02 -5.51
C SER A 102 -8.58 16.41 -5.08
N VAL A 103 -9.68 16.91 -5.65
CA VAL A 103 -10.24 18.23 -5.31
C VAL A 103 -10.66 18.26 -3.84
N VAL A 104 -11.36 17.24 -3.36
CA VAL A 104 -11.79 17.14 -1.97
C VAL A 104 -10.58 17.17 -1.01
N VAL A 105 -9.53 16.42 -1.31
CA VAL A 105 -8.31 16.39 -0.49
C VAL A 105 -7.59 17.73 -0.48
N ILE A 106 -7.46 18.36 -1.65
CA ILE A 106 -6.81 19.68 -1.74
C ILE A 106 -7.59 20.73 -0.93
N VAL A 107 -8.92 20.74 -1.06
CA VAL A 107 -9.78 21.69 -0.32
C VAL A 107 -9.69 21.44 1.19
N ILE A 108 -9.88 20.18 1.62
CA ILE A 108 -9.80 19.82 3.04
C ILE A 108 -8.38 20.08 3.57
N GLY A 109 -7.34 19.71 2.81
CA GLY A 109 -5.95 19.92 3.19
C GLY A 109 -5.61 21.40 3.37
N THR A 110 -6.05 22.25 2.44
CA THR A 110 -5.83 23.70 2.52
C THR A 110 -6.43 24.31 3.79
N ILE A 111 -7.58 23.79 4.23
CA ILE A 111 -8.24 24.26 5.46
C ILE A 111 -7.59 23.63 6.70
N SER A 112 -7.32 22.32 6.68
CA SER A 112 -6.93 21.56 7.88
C SER A 112 -5.45 21.67 8.24
N VAL A 113 -4.56 21.72 7.25
CA VAL A 113 -3.11 21.70 7.48
C VAL A 113 -2.63 22.83 8.38
N PRO A 114 -3.07 24.11 8.22
CA PRO A 114 -2.66 25.16 9.13
C PRO A 114 -3.06 24.90 10.58
N PHE A 115 -4.26 24.35 10.82
CA PHE A 115 -4.73 24.01 12.17
C PHE A 115 -3.97 22.84 12.76
N ILE A 116 -3.68 21.81 11.96
CA ILE A 116 -2.92 20.63 12.41
C ILE A 116 -1.50 21.05 12.79
N LEU A 117 -0.80 21.76 11.90
CA LEU A 117 0.58 22.18 12.15
C LEU A 117 0.68 23.16 13.33
N GLY A 118 -0.21 24.14 13.41
CA GLY A 118 -0.25 25.09 14.52
C GLY A 118 -0.56 24.45 15.87
N GLY A 119 -1.30 23.34 15.88
CA GLY A 119 -1.63 22.56 17.09
C GLY A 119 -0.49 21.67 17.59
N LEU A 120 0.53 21.39 16.77
CA LEU A 120 1.63 20.49 17.12
C LEU A 120 2.73 21.15 17.97
N GLY A 121 2.73 22.50 18.11
CA GLY A 121 3.74 23.21 18.88
C GLY A 121 5.17 23.06 18.32
N LEU A 122 5.29 23.02 17.01
CA LEU A 122 6.56 22.84 16.30
C LEU A 122 7.42 24.10 16.35
N ASP A 123 8.73 23.93 16.14
CA ASP A 123 9.61 25.05 15.84
C ASP A 123 9.10 25.77 14.57
N PRO A 124 9.03 27.11 14.54
CA PRO A 124 8.51 27.88 13.41
C PRO A 124 9.16 27.53 12.06
N SER A 125 10.46 27.24 12.05
CA SER A 125 11.18 26.83 10.85
C SER A 125 10.70 25.47 10.31
N VAL A 126 10.50 24.50 11.21
CA VAL A 126 10.00 23.15 10.88
C VAL A 126 8.54 23.21 10.40
N GLU A 127 7.71 24.02 11.06
CA GLU A 127 6.32 24.25 10.64
C GLU A 127 6.24 24.83 9.23
N ASP A 128 7.06 25.83 8.95
CA ASP A 128 7.10 26.50 7.64
C ASP A 128 7.53 25.52 6.53
N ILE A 129 8.58 24.71 6.77
CA ILE A 129 9.03 23.68 5.83
C ILE A 129 7.94 22.65 5.58
N ALA A 130 7.30 22.13 6.63
CA ALA A 130 6.22 21.15 6.50
C ALA A 130 5.03 21.70 5.71
N ARG A 131 4.66 22.95 5.96
CA ARG A 131 3.59 23.67 5.26
C ARG A 131 3.89 23.82 3.77
N HIS A 132 5.09 24.29 3.40
CA HIS A 132 5.51 24.43 2.02
C HIS A 132 5.65 23.08 1.32
N PHE A 133 6.21 22.06 2.01
CA PHE A 133 6.27 20.69 1.50
C PHE A 133 4.89 20.17 1.08
N LEU A 134 3.89 20.28 1.98
CA LEU A 134 2.52 19.85 1.71
C LEU A 134 1.84 20.69 0.62
N SER A 135 2.10 21.99 0.58
CA SER A 135 1.55 22.88 -0.46
C SER A 135 2.09 22.56 -1.84
N PHE A 136 3.38 22.28 -1.97
CA PHE A 136 3.98 21.85 -3.22
C PHE A 136 3.53 20.45 -3.62
N LEU A 137 3.41 19.54 -2.66
CA LEU A 137 2.92 18.19 -2.90
C LEU A 137 1.47 18.20 -3.40
N ALA A 138 0.63 19.14 -2.94
CA ALA A 138 -0.77 19.29 -3.37
C ALA A 138 -0.90 19.45 -4.88
N PHE A 139 0.06 20.10 -5.55
CA PHE A 139 0.12 20.19 -7.01
C PHE A 139 0.23 18.82 -7.70
N GLY A 140 0.78 17.83 -7.03
CA GLY A 140 0.94 16.45 -7.51
C GLY A 140 -0.21 15.51 -7.18
N ILE A 141 -1.20 15.90 -6.37
CA ILE A 141 -2.29 15.00 -5.93
C ILE A 141 -3.15 14.55 -7.11
N ILE A 142 -3.51 15.46 -7.99
CA ILE A 142 -4.34 15.16 -9.18
C ILE A 142 -3.67 14.10 -10.06
N PRO A 143 -2.43 14.29 -10.54
CA PRO A 143 -1.77 13.30 -11.37
C PRO A 143 -1.47 11.98 -10.61
N LEU A 144 -1.21 12.03 -9.31
CA LEU A 144 -0.96 10.84 -8.51
C LEU A 144 -2.19 9.93 -8.44
N PHE A 145 -3.37 10.48 -8.17
CA PHE A 145 -4.61 9.69 -8.14
C PHE A 145 -5.02 9.24 -9.54
N GLY A 146 -4.84 10.08 -10.56
CA GLY A 146 -5.02 9.69 -11.95
C GLY A 146 -4.10 8.54 -12.37
N TYR A 147 -2.83 8.61 -11.99
CA TYR A 147 -1.86 7.53 -12.19
C TYR A 147 -2.28 6.25 -11.46
N SER A 148 -2.80 6.34 -10.23
CA SER A 148 -3.27 5.18 -9.47
C SER A 148 -4.37 4.41 -10.20
N VAL A 149 -5.29 5.12 -10.87
CA VAL A 149 -6.33 4.50 -11.70
C VAL A 149 -5.73 3.82 -12.94
N LEU A 150 -4.85 4.52 -13.68
CA LEU A 150 -4.21 3.97 -14.88
C LEU A 150 -3.32 2.78 -14.53
N ARG A 151 -2.58 2.83 -13.42
CA ARG A 151 -1.80 1.71 -12.90
C ARG A 151 -2.69 0.50 -12.62
N SER A 152 -3.80 0.71 -11.89
CA SER A 152 -4.76 -0.35 -11.58
C SER A 152 -5.35 -1.00 -12.85
N PHE A 153 -5.62 -0.19 -13.88
CA PHE A 153 -6.06 -0.68 -15.18
C PHE A 153 -4.98 -1.52 -15.88
N ILE A 154 -3.75 -1.01 -15.98
CA ILE A 154 -2.62 -1.69 -16.62
C ILE A 154 -2.32 -3.03 -15.91
N ASP A 155 -2.26 -3.00 -14.58
CA ASP A 155 -1.97 -4.16 -13.73
C ASP A 155 -3.08 -5.21 -13.84
N ALA A 156 -4.35 -4.82 -13.86
CA ALA A 156 -5.49 -5.71 -14.03
C ALA A 156 -5.49 -6.48 -15.37
N LEU A 157 -4.87 -5.91 -16.40
CA LEU A 157 -4.64 -6.61 -17.67
C LEU A 157 -3.48 -7.63 -17.60
N GLY A 158 -2.82 -7.78 -16.44
CA GLY A 158 -1.66 -8.63 -16.25
C GLY A 158 -0.37 -8.08 -16.87
N LYS A 159 -0.33 -6.76 -17.14
CA LYS A 159 0.82 -6.07 -17.77
C LYS A 159 1.67 -5.31 -16.74
N THR A 160 1.87 -5.90 -15.58
CA THR A 160 2.58 -5.31 -14.43
C THR A 160 4.02 -4.90 -14.71
N ARG A 161 4.66 -5.46 -15.76
CA ARG A 161 5.98 -5.00 -16.23
C ARG A 161 5.96 -3.56 -16.71
N VAL A 162 4.84 -3.10 -17.27
CA VAL A 162 4.71 -1.72 -17.78
C VAL A 162 4.73 -0.74 -16.61
N THR A 163 3.96 -1.00 -15.58
CA THR A 163 3.94 -0.16 -14.37
C THR A 163 5.26 -0.20 -13.62
N MET A 164 5.95 -1.34 -13.62
CA MET A 164 7.32 -1.46 -13.12
C MET A 164 8.28 -0.52 -13.86
N PHE A 165 8.27 -0.52 -15.19
CA PHE A 165 9.14 0.37 -15.97
C PHE A 165 8.81 1.83 -15.75
N VAL A 166 7.53 2.21 -15.65
CA VAL A 166 7.12 3.57 -15.31
C VAL A 166 7.70 3.99 -13.96
N THR A 167 7.58 3.13 -12.94
CA THR A 167 8.12 3.42 -11.61
C THR A 167 9.65 3.48 -11.59
N LEU A 168 10.32 2.57 -12.30
CA LEU A 168 11.78 2.60 -12.40
C LEU A 168 12.28 3.86 -13.13
N THR A 169 11.52 4.38 -14.08
CA THR A 169 11.83 5.68 -14.73
C THR A 169 11.56 6.86 -13.78
N ALA A 170 10.59 6.74 -12.89
CA ALA A 170 10.31 7.77 -11.89
C ALA A 170 11.48 8.00 -10.92
N LEU A 171 12.26 6.96 -10.59
CA LEU A 171 13.40 7.06 -9.67
C LEU A 171 14.45 8.08 -10.13
N PRO A 172 15.06 7.98 -11.31
CA PRO A 172 16.03 8.97 -11.77
C PRO A 172 15.40 10.35 -11.96
N ILE A 173 14.14 10.44 -12.39
CA ILE A 173 13.43 11.73 -12.51
C ILE A 173 13.32 12.39 -11.13
N ASN A 174 12.84 11.66 -10.12
CA ASN A 174 12.73 12.16 -8.75
C ASN A 174 14.10 12.55 -8.17
N PHE A 175 15.12 11.71 -8.38
CA PHE A 175 16.47 12.00 -7.91
C PHE A 175 17.03 13.31 -8.52
N VAL A 176 16.90 13.49 -9.82
CA VAL A 176 17.36 14.71 -10.52
C VAL A 176 16.56 15.92 -10.04
N LEU A 177 15.24 15.81 -9.93
CA LEU A 177 14.40 16.91 -9.45
C LEU A 177 14.72 17.28 -8.00
N ASN A 178 14.94 16.29 -7.13
CA ASN A 178 15.40 16.53 -5.76
C ASN A 178 16.75 17.25 -5.74
N TYR A 179 17.71 16.81 -6.57
CA TYR A 179 19.01 17.45 -6.66
C TYR A 179 18.93 18.90 -7.12
N LEU A 180 18.03 19.20 -8.03
CA LEU A 180 17.82 20.56 -8.55
C LEU A 180 17.07 21.45 -7.54
N LEU A 181 15.99 20.96 -6.94
CA LEU A 181 15.06 21.78 -6.15
C LEU A 181 15.43 21.86 -4.67
N ILE A 182 15.96 20.79 -4.09
CA ILE A 182 16.39 20.78 -2.68
C ILE A 182 17.65 21.63 -2.52
N PHE A 183 18.65 21.43 -3.38
CA PHE A 183 19.96 22.08 -3.27
C PHE A 183 20.07 23.39 -4.04
N GLY A 184 19.16 23.67 -4.97
CA GLY A 184 19.17 24.91 -5.76
C GLY A 184 20.28 24.95 -6.80
N ASN A 185 20.53 23.82 -7.46
CA ASN A 185 21.56 23.74 -8.49
C ASN A 185 21.08 24.28 -9.84
N PHE A 186 22.01 24.63 -10.75
CA PHE A 186 21.74 25.13 -12.11
C PHE A 186 20.89 26.41 -12.15
N GLY A 187 21.01 27.28 -11.14
CA GLY A 187 20.32 28.57 -11.10
C GLY A 187 18.87 28.50 -10.58
N LEU A 188 18.43 27.36 -10.13
CA LEU A 188 17.14 27.22 -9.45
C LEU A 188 17.22 27.66 -7.98
N PRO A 189 16.12 28.14 -7.38
CA PRO A 189 16.12 28.52 -5.98
C PRO A 189 16.32 27.28 -5.10
N LYS A 190 17.11 27.43 -4.03
CA LYS A 190 17.28 26.41 -3.02
C LYS A 190 16.02 26.37 -2.14
N LEU A 191 15.21 25.34 -2.30
CA LEU A 191 13.94 25.16 -1.57
C LEU A 191 14.08 24.30 -0.32
N GLY A 192 15.25 23.67 -0.10
CA GLY A 192 15.43 22.75 1.02
C GLY A 192 14.44 21.60 1.03
N GLY A 193 13.99 21.19 2.22
CA GLY A 193 13.03 20.11 2.38
C GLY A 193 11.69 20.33 1.66
N ALA A 194 11.23 21.57 1.56
CA ALA A 194 10.04 21.90 0.78
C ALA A 194 10.19 21.54 -0.71
N GLY A 195 11.43 21.62 -1.24
CA GLY A 195 11.77 21.21 -2.61
C GLY A 195 11.51 19.74 -2.89
N ALA A 196 11.59 18.86 -1.89
CA ALA A 196 11.23 17.45 -2.03
C ALA A 196 9.73 17.27 -2.36
N GLY A 197 8.85 18.08 -1.77
CA GLY A 197 7.42 18.08 -2.10
C GLY A 197 7.16 18.46 -3.55
N LEU A 198 7.86 19.47 -4.06
CA LEU A 198 7.73 19.88 -5.46
C LEU A 198 8.32 18.86 -6.41
N ALA A 199 9.47 18.26 -6.07
CA ALA A 199 10.12 17.21 -6.86
C ALA A 199 9.20 15.98 -6.99
N SER A 200 8.60 15.54 -5.89
CA SER A 200 7.63 14.45 -5.88
C SER A 200 6.38 14.80 -6.70
N ALA A 201 5.84 16.01 -6.58
CA ALA A 201 4.70 16.46 -7.38
C ALA A 201 5.01 16.43 -8.90
N MET A 202 6.18 16.93 -9.31
CA MET A 202 6.61 16.89 -10.71
C MET A 202 6.85 15.45 -11.20
N THR A 203 7.37 14.59 -10.34
CA THR A 203 7.53 13.15 -10.63
C THR A 203 6.16 12.51 -10.88
N TYR A 204 5.14 12.81 -10.07
CA TYR A 204 3.79 12.31 -10.26
C TYR A 204 3.17 12.78 -11.58
N TRP A 205 3.41 14.02 -12.00
CA TRP A 205 3.03 14.49 -13.32
C TRP A 205 3.73 13.71 -14.44
N ALA A 206 5.03 13.47 -14.31
CA ALA A 206 5.81 12.75 -15.31
C ALA A 206 5.28 11.31 -15.50
N ILE A 207 5.08 10.56 -14.41
CA ILE A 207 4.56 9.17 -14.49
C ILE A 207 3.10 9.11 -14.96
N PHE A 208 2.28 10.09 -14.62
CA PHE A 208 0.90 10.19 -15.10
C PHE A 208 0.85 10.43 -16.60
N ILE A 209 1.60 11.40 -17.11
CA ILE A 209 1.70 11.71 -18.55
C ILE A 209 2.26 10.50 -19.30
N MET A 210 3.33 9.87 -18.78
CA MET A 210 3.90 8.66 -19.36
C MET A 210 2.88 7.54 -19.45
N SER A 211 2.10 7.32 -18.39
CA SER A 211 1.05 6.30 -18.37
C SER A 211 -0.08 6.60 -19.36
N ILE A 212 -0.49 7.85 -19.50
CA ILE A 212 -1.45 8.27 -20.54
C ILE A 212 -0.89 7.97 -21.94
N CYS A 213 0.35 8.34 -22.21
CA CYS A 213 0.98 8.06 -23.50
C CYS A 213 1.04 6.56 -23.81
N ILE A 214 1.38 5.74 -22.82
CA ILE A 214 1.41 4.28 -22.94
C ILE A 214 0.01 3.74 -23.25
N VAL A 215 -1.00 4.17 -22.50
CA VAL A 215 -2.39 3.70 -22.66
C VAL A 215 -2.97 4.12 -24.03
N ILE A 216 -2.57 5.26 -24.57
CA ILE A 216 -3.05 5.70 -25.89
C ILE A 216 -2.33 5.01 -27.03
N LYS A 217 -1.01 4.75 -26.92
CA LYS A 217 -0.17 4.34 -28.05
C LYS A 217 0.23 2.88 -28.05
N ALA A 218 0.33 2.24 -26.87
CA ALA A 218 0.87 0.90 -26.78
C ALA A 218 -0.23 -0.16 -26.76
N GLU A 219 -0.04 -1.26 -27.50
CA GLU A 219 -0.89 -2.44 -27.39
C GLU A 219 -0.54 -3.27 -26.14
N PRO A 220 -1.52 -3.87 -25.46
CA PRO A 220 -2.94 -3.99 -25.84
C PRO A 220 -3.83 -2.83 -25.36
N PHE A 221 -3.30 -1.79 -24.74
CA PHE A 221 -4.11 -0.73 -24.10
C PHE A 221 -4.81 0.15 -25.14
N ALA A 222 -4.13 0.47 -26.25
CA ALA A 222 -4.67 1.29 -27.34
C ALA A 222 -5.96 0.71 -27.93
N SER A 223 -6.10 -0.62 -27.96
CA SER A 223 -7.31 -1.31 -28.44
C SER A 223 -8.57 -1.00 -27.62
N PHE A 224 -8.43 -0.61 -26.34
CA PHE A 224 -9.57 -0.19 -25.50
C PHE A 224 -10.08 1.20 -25.84
N ARG A 225 -9.33 2.00 -26.59
CA ARG A 225 -9.72 3.36 -27.00
C ARG A 225 -10.21 4.24 -25.86
N LEU A 226 -9.50 4.17 -24.71
CA LEU A 226 -9.94 4.72 -23.44
C LEU A 226 -10.32 6.21 -23.56
N PHE A 227 -9.55 7.00 -24.30
CA PHE A 227 -9.72 8.47 -24.42
C PHE A 227 -10.42 8.92 -25.70
N GLN A 228 -10.86 8.01 -26.58
CA GLN A 228 -11.52 8.38 -27.84
C GLN A 228 -12.99 8.77 -27.66
N LYS A 229 -13.68 8.16 -26.71
CA LYS A 229 -15.05 8.49 -26.37
C LYS A 229 -15.13 8.73 -24.87
N LEU A 230 -15.27 9.99 -24.49
CA LEU A 230 -15.49 10.37 -23.10
C LEU A 230 -16.88 9.90 -22.65
N PRO A 231 -17.00 8.84 -21.83
CA PRO A 231 -18.31 8.41 -21.37
C PRO A 231 -18.89 9.47 -20.43
N ARG A 232 -20.20 9.66 -20.49
CA ARG A 232 -20.89 10.58 -19.59
C ARG A 232 -20.66 10.15 -18.13
N PHE A 233 -20.57 11.14 -17.26
CA PHE A 233 -20.54 10.92 -15.82
C PHE A 233 -21.78 10.12 -15.38
N ASN A 234 -21.56 9.04 -14.63
CA ASN A 234 -22.61 8.14 -14.19
C ASN A 234 -22.47 7.83 -12.69
N ILE A 235 -23.31 8.46 -11.89
CA ILE A 235 -23.33 8.34 -10.43
C ILE A 235 -23.51 6.87 -9.99
N SER A 236 -24.35 6.10 -10.66
CA SER A 236 -24.62 4.70 -10.31
C SER A 236 -23.36 3.83 -10.48
N ARG A 237 -22.62 4.00 -11.58
CA ARG A 237 -21.35 3.27 -11.81
C ARG A 237 -20.25 3.73 -10.85
N MET A 238 -20.19 5.01 -10.57
CA MET A 238 -19.28 5.54 -9.54
C MET A 238 -19.60 4.96 -8.16
N GLY A 239 -20.90 4.86 -7.82
CA GLY A 239 -21.37 4.21 -6.60
C GLY A 239 -20.94 2.73 -6.50
N GLN A 240 -20.90 2.00 -7.62
CA GLN A 240 -20.37 0.62 -7.65
C GLN A 240 -18.88 0.56 -7.34
N ILE A 241 -18.08 1.51 -7.85
CA ILE A 241 -16.65 1.62 -7.54
C ILE A 241 -16.47 1.94 -6.05
N LEU A 242 -17.22 2.89 -5.52
CA LEU A 242 -17.17 3.29 -4.10
C LEU A 242 -17.60 2.15 -3.17
N LYS A 243 -18.61 1.36 -3.55
CA LYS A 243 -19.07 0.20 -2.76
C LYS A 243 -17.96 -0.83 -2.55
N ILE A 244 -17.04 -0.96 -3.48
CA ILE A 244 -15.86 -1.84 -3.36
C ILE A 244 -14.69 -1.06 -2.75
N GLY A 245 -14.47 0.17 -3.19
CA GLY A 245 -13.31 0.97 -2.82
C GLY A 245 -13.32 1.47 -1.38
N ILE A 246 -14.47 1.94 -0.89
CA ILE A 246 -14.58 2.44 0.50
C ILE A 246 -14.16 1.37 1.53
N PRO A 247 -14.66 0.13 1.47
CA PRO A 247 -14.19 -0.91 2.37
C PRO A 247 -12.69 -1.19 2.24
N ILE A 248 -12.12 -1.18 1.04
CA ILE A 248 -10.67 -1.37 0.82
C ILE A 248 -9.90 -0.22 1.47
N GLY A 249 -10.29 1.02 1.20
CA GLY A 249 -9.63 2.21 1.73
C GLY A 249 -9.65 2.27 3.25
N PHE A 250 -10.80 2.01 3.87
CA PHE A 250 -10.91 1.98 5.33
C PHE A 250 -10.18 0.79 5.95
N ALA A 251 -10.15 -0.38 5.32
CA ALA A 251 -9.36 -1.51 5.81
C ALA A 251 -7.86 -1.15 5.86
N ILE A 252 -7.33 -0.54 4.79
CA ILE A 252 -5.95 -0.07 4.75
C ILE A 252 -5.72 1.05 5.78
N PHE A 253 -6.68 1.96 5.94
CA PHE A 253 -6.58 3.03 6.94
C PHE A 253 -6.50 2.45 8.36
N PHE A 254 -7.34 1.50 8.73
CA PHE A 254 -7.29 0.86 10.04
C PHE A 254 -6.00 0.07 10.25
N GLU A 255 -5.50 -0.58 9.22
CA GLU A 255 -4.24 -1.31 9.25
C GLU A 255 -3.03 -0.38 9.44
N THR A 256 -2.99 0.76 8.74
CA THR A 256 -1.87 1.71 8.86
C THR A 256 -1.95 2.58 10.11
N SER A 257 -3.13 3.00 10.51
CA SER A 257 -3.32 3.87 11.66
C SER A 257 -3.04 3.20 13.01
N ILE A 258 -3.17 1.86 13.10
CA ILE A 258 -2.84 1.14 14.33
C ILE A 258 -1.35 1.26 14.67
N PHE A 259 -0.47 1.25 13.69
CA PHE A 259 0.98 1.39 13.92
C PHE A 259 1.31 2.78 14.48
N ALA A 260 0.65 3.82 13.98
CA ALA A 260 0.77 5.17 14.52
C ALA A 260 0.26 5.22 15.98
N ALA A 261 -0.89 4.61 16.27
CA ALA A 261 -1.45 4.54 17.60
C ALA A 261 -0.52 3.83 18.59
N VAL A 262 0.03 2.67 18.21
CA VAL A 262 0.99 1.94 19.05
C VAL A 262 2.26 2.75 19.27
N THR A 263 2.78 3.42 18.26
CA THR A 263 3.96 4.27 18.39
C THR A 263 3.71 5.44 19.36
N LEU A 264 2.53 6.05 19.32
CA LEU A 264 2.15 7.09 20.29
C LEU A 264 2.07 6.55 21.72
N LEU A 265 1.50 5.35 21.91
CA LEU A 265 1.46 4.69 23.21
C LEU A 265 2.85 4.28 23.72
N MET A 266 3.78 3.99 22.83
CA MET A 266 5.19 3.75 23.17
C MET A 266 5.90 5.00 23.73
N GLY A 267 5.35 6.19 23.52
CA GLY A 267 5.92 7.44 24.02
C GLY A 267 6.04 7.54 25.55
N HIS A 268 5.41 6.64 26.30
CA HIS A 268 5.54 6.54 27.76
C HIS A 268 6.81 5.80 28.22
N PHE A 269 7.50 5.12 27.32
CA PHE A 269 8.72 4.38 27.62
C PHE A 269 9.95 5.26 27.46
N ASP A 270 11.09 4.76 27.89
CA ASP A 270 12.37 5.42 27.75
C ASP A 270 12.83 5.51 26.29
N THR A 271 13.77 6.40 26.02
CA THR A 271 14.28 6.68 24.66
C THR A 271 14.87 5.43 24.00
N VAL A 272 15.54 4.55 24.78
CA VAL A 272 16.12 3.29 24.28
C VAL A 272 15.02 2.38 23.77
N THR A 273 13.93 2.23 24.50
CA THR A 273 12.78 1.40 24.12
C THR A 273 12.08 1.95 22.87
N ILE A 274 11.85 3.26 22.81
CA ILE A 274 11.24 3.91 21.63
C ILE A 274 12.11 3.72 20.38
N ALA A 275 13.44 3.95 20.50
CA ALA A 275 14.35 3.80 19.37
C ALA A 275 14.41 2.34 18.87
N SER A 276 14.44 1.37 19.80
CA SER A 276 14.45 -0.04 19.47
C SER A 276 13.17 -0.52 18.81
N HIS A 277 12.00 -0.03 19.29
CA HIS A 277 10.71 -0.26 18.67
C HIS A 277 10.65 0.27 17.24
N GLN A 278 11.11 1.52 17.03
CA GLN A 278 11.13 2.14 15.70
C GLN A 278 12.03 1.38 14.71
N ALA A 279 13.19 0.92 15.15
CA ALA A 279 14.10 0.12 14.32
C ALA A 279 13.41 -1.20 13.89
N ALA A 280 12.80 -1.92 14.84
CA ALA A 280 12.09 -3.16 14.54
C ALA A 280 10.88 -2.95 13.63
N MET A 281 10.09 -1.89 13.86
CA MET A 281 8.93 -1.53 13.03
C MET A 281 9.35 -1.15 11.60
N ASN A 282 10.43 -0.40 11.44
CA ASN A 282 10.95 -0.05 10.12
C ASN A 282 11.36 -1.30 9.35
N PHE A 283 12.09 -2.21 10.01
CA PHE A 283 12.49 -3.47 9.40
C PHE A 283 11.28 -4.34 9.01
N ALA A 284 10.29 -4.46 9.89
CA ALA A 284 9.03 -5.18 9.61
C ALA A 284 8.29 -4.58 8.40
N SER A 285 8.29 -3.26 8.27
CA SER A 285 7.66 -2.56 7.13
C SER A 285 8.34 -2.88 5.80
N ILE A 286 9.67 -3.03 5.78
CA ILE A 286 10.40 -3.48 4.59
C ILE A 286 9.99 -4.90 4.19
N LEU A 287 9.88 -5.79 5.17
CA LEU A 287 9.47 -7.17 4.92
C LEU A 287 8.02 -7.28 4.43
N TYR A 288 7.16 -6.34 4.84
CA TYR A 288 5.74 -6.30 4.41
C TYR A 288 5.56 -6.04 2.91
N ILE A 289 6.55 -5.48 2.22
CA ILE A 289 6.49 -5.21 0.78
C ILE A 289 6.13 -6.47 -0.01
N LEU A 290 6.63 -7.63 0.39
CA LEU A 290 6.34 -8.89 -0.33
C LEU A 290 4.90 -9.39 -0.07
N PRO A 291 4.40 -9.56 1.16
CA PRO A 291 2.99 -9.91 1.39
C PRO A 291 2.01 -8.96 0.70
N LEU A 292 2.29 -7.66 0.72
CA LEU A 292 1.51 -6.65 0.01
C LEU A 292 1.52 -6.88 -1.51
N SER A 293 2.68 -7.16 -2.10
CA SER A 293 2.83 -7.44 -3.53
C SER A 293 2.09 -8.72 -3.93
N ILE A 294 2.13 -9.75 -3.10
CA ILE A 294 1.37 -10.99 -3.29
C ILE A 294 -0.14 -10.71 -3.24
N SER A 295 -0.59 -9.90 -2.28
CA SER A 295 -1.98 -9.47 -2.16
C SER A 295 -2.48 -8.77 -3.44
N MET A 296 -1.68 -7.86 -4.00
CA MET A 296 -2.00 -7.18 -5.25
C MET A 296 -2.04 -8.16 -6.44
N ALA A 297 -1.07 -9.05 -6.55
CA ALA A 297 -1.03 -10.06 -7.60
C ALA A 297 -2.24 -11.01 -7.52
N LEU A 298 -2.63 -11.44 -6.32
CA LEU A 298 -3.81 -12.27 -6.10
C LEU A 298 -5.11 -11.54 -6.48
N THR A 299 -5.23 -10.26 -6.16
CA THR A 299 -6.39 -9.46 -6.60
C THR A 299 -6.58 -9.52 -8.11
N ILE A 300 -5.49 -9.53 -8.88
CA ILE A 300 -5.51 -9.58 -10.34
C ILE A 300 -5.89 -10.98 -10.83
N VAL A 301 -5.15 -12.03 -10.40
CA VAL A 301 -5.35 -13.38 -10.95
C VAL A 301 -6.64 -14.02 -10.46
N VAL A 302 -6.99 -13.86 -9.18
CA VAL A 302 -8.25 -14.35 -8.62
C VAL A 302 -9.43 -13.60 -9.24
N GLY A 303 -9.32 -12.28 -9.40
CA GLY A 303 -10.35 -11.47 -10.06
C GLY A 303 -10.60 -11.93 -11.50
N PHE A 304 -9.55 -12.19 -12.28
CA PHE A 304 -9.67 -12.70 -13.64
C PHE A 304 -10.35 -14.08 -13.70
N GLU A 305 -9.90 -15.03 -12.87
CA GLU A 305 -10.49 -16.37 -12.86
C GLU A 305 -11.94 -16.36 -12.33
N ALA A 306 -12.24 -15.52 -11.33
CA ALA A 306 -13.59 -15.35 -10.82
C ALA A 306 -14.53 -14.74 -11.87
N GLY A 307 -14.05 -13.77 -12.64
CA GLY A 307 -14.80 -13.19 -13.76
C GLY A 307 -15.10 -14.22 -14.86
N ALA A 308 -14.15 -15.14 -15.11
CA ALA A 308 -14.31 -16.24 -16.05
C ALA A 308 -15.13 -17.42 -15.49
N MET A 309 -15.68 -17.30 -14.28
CA MET A 309 -16.38 -18.36 -13.55
C MET A 309 -15.53 -19.65 -13.35
N ARG A 310 -14.20 -19.54 -13.37
CA ARG A 310 -13.26 -20.62 -13.10
C ARG A 310 -12.86 -20.64 -11.62
N TYR A 311 -13.83 -20.83 -10.75
CA TYR A 311 -13.66 -20.69 -9.30
C TYR A 311 -12.66 -21.67 -8.68
N LYS A 312 -12.48 -22.88 -9.25
CA LYS A 312 -11.45 -23.83 -8.84
C LYS A 312 -10.04 -23.29 -9.13
N ASP A 313 -9.86 -22.65 -10.28
CA ASP A 313 -8.58 -22.05 -10.65
C ASP A 313 -8.29 -20.82 -9.77
N ALA A 314 -9.29 -19.99 -9.50
CA ALA A 314 -9.19 -18.88 -8.57
C ALA A 314 -8.75 -19.37 -7.17
N GLN A 315 -9.35 -20.46 -6.68
CA GLN A 315 -8.97 -21.08 -5.41
C GLN A 315 -7.51 -21.57 -5.42
N ILE A 316 -7.06 -22.22 -6.48
CA ILE A 316 -5.65 -22.66 -6.61
C ILE A 316 -4.70 -21.47 -6.55
N TYR A 317 -5.01 -20.36 -7.23
CA TYR A 317 -4.21 -19.14 -7.14
C TYR A 317 -4.16 -18.57 -5.73
N SER A 318 -5.29 -18.56 -5.01
CA SER A 318 -5.33 -18.12 -3.60
C SER A 318 -4.33 -18.92 -2.75
N TYR A 319 -4.32 -20.25 -2.88
CA TYR A 319 -3.37 -21.10 -2.12
C TYR A 319 -1.93 -20.99 -2.59
N ILE A 320 -1.67 -20.80 -3.89
CA ILE A 320 -0.32 -20.51 -4.39
C ILE A 320 0.21 -19.23 -3.73
N GLY A 321 -0.58 -18.17 -3.70
CA GLY A 321 -0.18 -16.91 -3.09
C GLY A 321 0.06 -17.02 -1.58
N ILE A 322 -0.86 -17.63 -0.84
CA ILE A 322 -0.71 -17.86 0.61
C ILE A 322 0.53 -18.72 0.88
N GLY A 323 0.70 -19.82 0.16
CA GLY A 323 1.86 -20.71 0.32
C GLY A 323 3.19 -20.01 0.02
N THR A 324 3.23 -19.18 -1.02
CA THR A 324 4.42 -18.38 -1.36
C THR A 324 4.76 -17.38 -0.26
N ALA A 325 3.76 -16.69 0.29
CA ALA A 325 3.95 -15.72 1.37
C ALA A 325 4.43 -16.40 2.66
N VAL A 326 3.82 -17.52 3.03
CA VAL A 326 4.23 -18.30 4.22
C VAL A 326 5.65 -18.84 4.07
N LEU A 327 5.98 -19.42 2.92
CA LEU A 327 7.33 -19.93 2.65
C LEU A 327 8.38 -18.82 2.79
N PHE A 328 8.13 -17.66 2.17
CA PHE A 328 9.01 -16.51 2.29
C PHE A 328 9.12 -16.03 3.74
N SER A 329 8.00 -15.97 4.45
CA SER A 329 7.99 -15.54 5.86
C SER A 329 8.79 -16.50 6.76
N LEU A 330 8.75 -17.80 6.50
CA LEU A 330 9.59 -18.78 7.20
C LEU A 330 11.07 -18.60 6.87
N CYS A 331 11.41 -18.33 5.61
CA CYS A 331 12.80 -18.04 5.22
C CYS A 331 13.32 -16.75 5.89
N THR A 332 12.53 -15.69 5.89
CA THR A 332 12.91 -14.43 6.55
C THR A 332 12.94 -14.58 8.08
N ALA A 333 12.07 -15.37 8.67
CA ALA A 333 12.14 -15.72 10.09
C ALA A 333 13.46 -16.40 10.45
N ALA A 334 13.89 -17.38 9.66
CA ALA A 334 15.18 -18.04 9.83
C ALA A 334 16.35 -17.06 9.69
N LEU A 335 16.31 -16.16 8.70
CA LEU A 335 17.34 -15.13 8.50
C LEU A 335 17.38 -14.15 9.67
N ILE A 336 16.22 -13.71 10.17
CA ILE A 336 16.16 -12.84 11.36
C ILE A 336 16.77 -13.54 12.56
N LEU A 337 16.43 -14.80 12.83
CA LEU A 337 16.96 -15.54 13.96
C LEU A 337 18.49 -15.70 13.89
N LEU A 338 19.06 -15.90 12.68
CA LEU A 338 20.50 -16.08 12.47
C LEU A 338 21.25 -14.77 12.50
N PHE A 339 20.69 -13.68 11.98
CA PHE A 339 21.38 -12.41 11.75
C PHE A 339 20.80 -11.24 12.57
N ARG A 340 20.16 -11.50 13.71
CA ARG A 340 19.59 -10.45 14.59
C ARG A 340 20.59 -9.35 14.96
N PRO A 341 21.82 -9.66 15.39
CA PRO A 341 22.79 -8.63 15.76
C PRO A 341 23.15 -7.74 14.57
N GLU A 342 23.37 -8.33 13.40
CA GLU A 342 23.73 -7.61 12.18
C GLU A 342 22.58 -6.73 11.71
N ILE A 343 21.34 -7.23 11.74
CA ILE A 343 20.14 -6.46 11.39
C ILE A 343 19.97 -5.27 12.35
N ALA A 344 20.07 -5.49 13.67
CA ALA A 344 20.00 -4.42 14.65
C ALA A 344 21.15 -3.42 14.48
N GLY A 345 22.35 -3.90 14.13
CA GLY A 345 23.52 -3.09 13.86
C GLY A 345 23.40 -2.16 12.64
N LEU A 346 22.46 -2.43 11.72
CA LEU A 346 22.17 -1.51 10.62
C LEU A 346 21.51 -0.20 11.09
N TYR A 347 20.84 -0.24 12.24
CA TYR A 347 20.08 0.90 12.77
C TYR A 347 20.82 1.68 13.85
N THR A 348 21.70 1.03 14.59
CA THR A 348 22.34 1.65 15.77
C THR A 348 23.68 1.02 16.09
N THR A 349 24.55 1.84 16.69
CA THR A 349 25.80 1.39 17.32
C THR A 349 25.71 1.39 18.87
N ASP A 350 24.63 1.93 19.43
CA ASP A 350 24.39 1.93 20.88
C ASP A 350 24.06 0.51 21.35
N SER A 351 24.80 0.02 22.32
CA SER A 351 24.69 -1.36 22.80
C SER A 351 23.36 -1.67 23.45
N ALA A 352 22.75 -0.72 24.16
CA ALA A 352 21.47 -0.91 24.81
C ALA A 352 20.32 -0.98 23.78
N VAL A 353 20.31 -0.07 22.81
CA VAL A 353 19.34 -0.06 21.71
C VAL A 353 19.51 -1.32 20.85
N LEU A 354 20.75 -1.73 20.56
CA LEU A 354 21.06 -2.92 19.77
C LEU A 354 20.49 -4.20 20.42
N GLN A 355 20.70 -4.39 21.72
CA GLN A 355 20.18 -5.56 22.44
C GLN A 355 18.66 -5.59 22.46
N LEU A 356 18.03 -4.45 22.73
CA LEU A 356 16.57 -4.37 22.80
C LEU A 356 15.93 -4.51 21.41
N THR A 357 16.55 -3.97 20.37
CA THR A 357 16.10 -4.16 18.97
C THR A 357 16.12 -5.63 18.59
N GLN A 358 17.16 -6.38 18.94
CA GLN A 358 17.23 -7.83 18.72
C GLN A 358 16.05 -8.57 19.39
N HIS A 359 15.63 -8.11 20.55
CA HIS A 359 14.47 -8.67 21.26
C HIS A 359 13.16 -8.35 20.52
N PHE A 360 12.95 -7.12 20.10
CA PHE A 360 11.78 -6.76 19.30
C PHE A 360 11.72 -7.49 17.95
N LEU A 361 12.85 -7.80 17.34
CA LEU A 361 12.90 -8.57 16.09
C LEU A 361 12.33 -9.99 16.25
N ILE A 362 12.40 -10.59 17.44
CA ILE A 362 11.73 -11.87 17.71
C ILE A 362 10.21 -11.72 17.58
N TYR A 363 9.63 -10.68 18.14
CA TYR A 363 8.20 -10.38 18.00
C TYR A 363 7.84 -10.06 16.56
N ALA A 364 8.72 -9.37 15.84
CA ALA A 364 8.54 -9.08 14.43
C ALA A 364 8.40 -10.35 13.56
N ILE A 365 9.06 -11.45 13.94
CA ILE A 365 8.91 -12.75 13.26
C ILE A 365 7.46 -13.24 13.32
N PHE A 366 6.84 -13.23 14.51
CA PHE A 366 5.46 -13.68 14.68
C PHE A 366 4.46 -12.74 14.03
N PHE A 367 4.71 -11.43 14.11
CA PHE A 367 3.94 -10.42 13.43
C PHE A 367 3.94 -10.65 11.91
N GLN A 368 5.12 -10.78 11.32
CA GLN A 368 5.32 -11.03 9.90
C GLN A 368 4.68 -12.35 9.43
N LEU A 369 4.73 -13.40 10.24
CA LEU A 369 4.12 -14.69 9.89
C LEU A 369 2.59 -14.57 9.83
N SER A 370 1.98 -13.85 10.76
CA SER A 370 0.54 -13.58 10.76
C SER A 370 0.15 -12.74 9.53
N ASP A 371 0.97 -11.76 9.19
CA ASP A 371 0.77 -10.87 8.05
C ASP A 371 0.92 -11.59 6.70
N ALA A 372 1.86 -12.54 6.62
CA ALA A 372 2.05 -13.40 5.46
C ALA A 372 0.83 -14.30 5.17
N ILE A 373 -0.04 -14.52 6.13
CA ILE A 373 -1.31 -15.22 5.95
C ILE A 373 -2.42 -14.21 5.63
N ALA A 374 -2.54 -13.13 6.41
CA ALA A 374 -3.65 -12.18 6.31
C ALA A 374 -3.63 -11.38 4.98
N ALA A 375 -2.48 -10.85 4.57
CA ALA A 375 -2.40 -9.98 3.40
C ALA A 375 -2.76 -10.69 2.07
N PRO A 376 -2.25 -11.90 1.77
CA PRO A 376 -2.68 -12.64 0.58
C PRO A 376 -4.17 -12.97 0.58
N ILE A 377 -4.75 -13.33 1.73
CA ILE A 377 -6.18 -13.61 1.85
C ILE A 377 -7.01 -12.36 1.53
N GLN A 378 -6.61 -11.20 2.04
CA GLN A 378 -7.26 -9.93 1.68
C GLN A 378 -7.19 -9.69 0.17
N GLY A 379 -6.06 -9.97 -0.48
CA GLY A 379 -5.89 -9.87 -1.93
C GLY A 379 -6.86 -10.79 -2.69
N ALA A 380 -6.97 -12.04 -2.29
CA ALA A 380 -7.91 -12.99 -2.87
C ALA A 380 -9.36 -12.54 -2.70
N LEU A 381 -9.76 -12.12 -1.49
CA LEU A 381 -11.12 -11.59 -1.21
C LEU A 381 -11.43 -10.34 -2.04
N ARG A 382 -10.45 -9.45 -2.26
CA ARG A 382 -10.61 -8.31 -3.18
C ARG A 382 -10.86 -8.80 -4.61
N GLY A 383 -10.16 -9.84 -5.06
CA GLY A 383 -10.39 -10.47 -6.37
C GLY A 383 -11.82 -10.99 -6.53
N TYR A 384 -12.40 -11.57 -5.49
CA TYR A 384 -13.81 -11.97 -5.43
C TYR A 384 -14.79 -10.80 -5.22
N LYS A 385 -14.30 -9.57 -4.99
CA LYS A 385 -15.07 -8.39 -4.57
C LYS A 385 -15.79 -8.55 -3.23
N ASP A 386 -15.32 -9.44 -2.37
CA ASP A 386 -15.85 -9.66 -1.02
C ASP A 386 -15.05 -8.84 0.01
N VAL A 387 -15.18 -7.52 -0.08
CA VAL A 387 -14.34 -6.55 0.63
C VAL A 387 -14.89 -6.08 1.98
N ASN A 388 -16.19 -6.24 2.22
CA ASN A 388 -16.80 -5.79 3.49
C ASN A 388 -16.25 -6.58 4.69
N TYR A 389 -15.99 -7.86 4.51
CA TYR A 389 -15.41 -8.69 5.57
C TYR A 389 -13.94 -8.35 5.84
N THR A 390 -13.20 -7.89 4.84
CA THR A 390 -11.82 -7.40 5.04
C THR A 390 -11.81 -6.13 5.88
N LEU A 391 -12.75 -5.23 5.67
CA LEU A 391 -12.93 -4.03 6.50
C LEU A 391 -13.27 -4.38 7.94
N ILE A 392 -14.28 -5.23 8.14
CA ILE A 392 -14.71 -5.65 9.48
C ILE A 392 -13.56 -6.37 10.20
N ALA A 393 -12.89 -7.30 9.51
CA ALA A 393 -11.75 -8.01 10.09
C ALA A 393 -10.61 -7.06 10.47
N ALA A 394 -10.25 -6.08 9.64
CA ALA A 394 -9.22 -5.11 9.94
C ALA A 394 -9.58 -4.26 11.17
N PHE A 395 -10.80 -3.74 11.23
CA PHE A 395 -11.25 -2.96 12.38
C PHE A 395 -11.20 -3.77 13.68
N PHE A 396 -11.81 -4.95 13.69
CA PHE A 396 -11.84 -5.78 14.92
C PHE A 396 -10.46 -6.30 15.31
N SER A 397 -9.66 -6.75 14.35
CA SER A 397 -8.32 -7.29 14.61
C SER A 397 -7.40 -6.26 15.23
N TYR A 398 -7.33 -5.08 14.67
CA TYR A 398 -6.37 -4.08 15.10
C TYR A 398 -6.91 -3.21 16.23
N TRP A 399 -8.14 -2.69 16.11
CA TRP A 399 -8.66 -1.66 17.02
C TRP A 399 -9.47 -2.23 18.20
N VAL A 400 -10.14 -3.35 18.01
CA VAL A 400 -10.95 -3.96 19.08
C VAL A 400 -10.17 -5.02 19.86
N ILE A 401 -9.33 -5.80 19.20
CA ILE A 401 -8.53 -6.87 19.83
C ILE A 401 -7.09 -6.39 20.06
N GLY A 402 -6.39 -5.99 19.00
CA GLY A 402 -4.95 -5.73 19.02
C GLY A 402 -4.57 -4.59 19.96
N LEU A 403 -5.17 -3.42 19.81
CA LEU A 403 -4.82 -2.24 20.61
C LEU A 403 -5.21 -2.41 22.08
N PRO A 404 -6.45 -2.81 22.44
CA PRO A 404 -6.81 -3.03 23.84
C PRO A 404 -5.99 -4.12 24.50
N ALA A 405 -5.78 -5.27 23.85
CA ALA A 405 -4.94 -6.35 24.37
C ALA A 405 -3.49 -5.87 24.58
N GLY A 406 -2.94 -5.16 23.59
CA GLY A 406 -1.60 -4.59 23.68
C GLY A 406 -1.46 -3.62 24.85
N TYR A 407 -2.42 -2.70 25.00
CA TYR A 407 -2.45 -1.76 26.11
C TYR A 407 -2.54 -2.46 27.47
N LEU A 408 -3.46 -3.42 27.62
CA LEU A 408 -3.63 -4.16 28.87
C LEU A 408 -2.38 -4.98 29.23
N ILE A 409 -1.81 -5.71 28.27
CA ILE A 409 -0.59 -6.49 28.49
C ILE A 409 0.59 -5.56 28.77
N GLY A 410 0.75 -4.48 28.02
CA GLY A 410 1.85 -3.54 28.19
C GLY A 410 1.80 -2.75 29.50
N THR A 411 0.60 -2.45 30.00
CA THR A 411 0.42 -1.61 31.21
C THR A 411 0.36 -2.46 32.49
N TYR A 412 -0.32 -3.61 32.46
CA TYR A 412 -0.63 -4.38 33.67
C TYR A 412 0.20 -5.66 33.84
N THR A 413 1.12 -5.94 32.93
CA THR A 413 2.03 -7.09 33.03
C THR A 413 3.49 -6.70 32.97
N SER A 414 4.39 -7.61 33.29
CA SER A 414 5.83 -7.42 33.20
C SER A 414 6.39 -7.34 31.77
N PHE A 415 5.56 -7.53 30.74
CA PHE A 415 6.00 -7.45 29.34
C PHE A 415 6.30 -6.01 28.90
N GLY A 416 5.69 -4.99 29.53
CA GLY A 416 5.96 -3.60 29.19
C GLY A 416 5.74 -3.33 27.70
N ALA A 417 6.74 -2.73 27.03
CA ALA A 417 6.67 -2.40 25.62
C ALA A 417 6.40 -3.59 24.69
N PHE A 418 6.85 -4.78 25.04
CA PHE A 418 6.56 -6.00 24.27
C PHE A 418 5.08 -6.39 24.28
N GLY A 419 4.35 -5.96 25.30
CA GLY A 419 2.90 -6.20 25.40
C GLY A 419 2.13 -5.61 24.21
N TYR A 420 2.54 -4.47 23.70
CA TYR A 420 1.93 -3.87 22.50
C TYR A 420 2.14 -4.73 21.26
N TRP A 421 3.33 -5.30 21.09
CA TRP A 421 3.61 -6.24 20.00
C TRP A 421 2.80 -7.53 20.15
N ILE A 422 2.67 -8.07 21.35
CA ILE A 422 1.84 -9.24 21.61
C ILE A 422 0.39 -8.95 21.23
N GLY A 423 -0.13 -7.80 21.59
CA GLY A 423 -1.48 -7.36 21.20
C GLY A 423 -1.66 -7.27 19.69
N LEU A 424 -0.71 -6.65 18.98
CA LEU A 424 -0.73 -6.56 17.52
C LEU A 424 -0.69 -7.96 16.88
N ILE A 425 0.18 -8.85 17.35
CA ILE A 425 0.29 -10.21 16.84
C ILE A 425 -1.01 -10.99 17.09
N ALA A 426 -1.58 -10.90 18.30
CA ALA A 426 -2.83 -11.57 18.62
C ALA A 426 -4.00 -11.05 17.76
N GLY A 427 -4.11 -9.74 17.61
CA GLY A 427 -5.11 -9.12 16.75
C GLY A 427 -4.99 -9.56 15.29
N LEU A 428 -3.79 -9.49 14.74
CA LEU A 428 -3.53 -9.88 13.35
C LEU A 428 -3.73 -11.37 13.11
N ALA A 429 -3.31 -12.22 14.05
CA ALA A 429 -3.55 -13.67 13.98
C ALA A 429 -5.05 -13.99 14.02
N ALA A 430 -5.82 -13.37 14.92
CA ALA A 430 -7.27 -13.51 14.97
C ALA A 430 -7.92 -13.07 13.63
N GLY A 431 -7.48 -11.93 13.08
CA GLY A 431 -7.93 -11.45 11.78
C GLY A 431 -7.60 -12.43 10.64
N ALA A 432 -6.39 -12.98 10.63
CA ALA A 432 -5.98 -13.97 9.64
C ALA A 432 -6.88 -15.22 9.67
N ILE A 433 -7.25 -15.71 10.88
CA ILE A 433 -8.16 -16.85 11.04
C ILE A 433 -9.55 -16.51 10.49
N VAL A 434 -10.11 -15.36 10.86
CA VAL A 434 -11.45 -14.92 10.39
C VAL A 434 -11.46 -14.78 8.88
N LEU A 435 -10.44 -14.13 8.31
CA LEU A 435 -10.31 -13.95 6.86
C LEU A 435 -10.14 -15.30 6.15
N PHE A 436 -9.38 -16.24 6.71
CA PHE A 436 -9.21 -17.57 6.12
C PHE A 436 -10.53 -18.36 6.10
N ILE A 437 -11.28 -18.32 7.19
CA ILE A 437 -12.62 -18.93 7.24
C ILE A 437 -13.52 -18.31 6.20
N ARG A 438 -13.51 -16.98 6.07
CA ARG A 438 -14.31 -16.27 5.06
C ARG A 438 -13.93 -16.66 3.64
N LEU A 439 -12.63 -16.72 3.34
CA LEU A 439 -12.14 -17.15 2.03
C LEU A 439 -12.67 -18.55 1.69
N ARG A 440 -12.56 -19.49 2.60
CA ARG A 440 -13.06 -20.86 2.42
C ARG A 440 -14.57 -20.90 2.16
N LEU A 441 -15.33 -20.11 2.90
CA LEU A 441 -16.79 -20.07 2.74
C LEU A 441 -17.20 -19.52 1.38
N ILE A 442 -16.56 -18.44 0.92
CA ILE A 442 -16.91 -17.85 -0.38
C ILE A 442 -16.50 -18.75 -1.54
N GLU A 443 -15.32 -19.35 -1.48
CA GLU A 443 -14.84 -20.29 -2.49
C GLU A 443 -15.77 -21.51 -2.59
N LYS A 444 -16.13 -22.12 -1.46
CA LYS A 444 -17.07 -23.25 -1.42
C LYS A 444 -18.42 -22.88 -2.02
N ARG A 445 -18.97 -21.72 -1.64
CA ARG A 445 -20.26 -21.23 -2.15
C ARG A 445 -20.23 -21.01 -3.67
N LEU A 446 -19.20 -20.36 -4.18
CA LEU A 446 -19.07 -20.07 -5.62
C LEU A 446 -18.90 -21.34 -6.45
N ILE A 447 -18.11 -22.31 -5.98
CA ILE A 447 -17.93 -23.59 -6.63
C ILE A 447 -19.24 -24.38 -6.66
N GLN A 448 -20.02 -24.37 -5.56
CA GLN A 448 -21.32 -25.05 -5.49
C GLN A 448 -22.35 -24.41 -6.42
N LEU A 449 -22.43 -23.07 -6.48
CA LEU A 449 -23.33 -22.33 -7.36
C LEU A 449 -23.11 -22.67 -8.85
N LYS A 450 -21.86 -22.90 -9.25
CA LYS A 450 -21.53 -23.31 -10.63
C LYS A 450 -22.04 -24.71 -10.97
N HIS A 451 -22.17 -25.59 -10.00
CA HIS A 451 -22.61 -26.98 -10.19
C HIS A 451 -24.10 -27.19 -9.88
N ALA A 452 -24.81 -26.15 -9.41
CA ALA A 452 -26.25 -26.21 -9.23
C ALA A 452 -26.93 -26.26 -10.62
N PRO A 453 -27.86 -27.21 -10.87
CA PRO A 453 -28.63 -27.21 -12.10
C PRO A 453 -29.44 -25.93 -12.19
N ASN A 454 -29.44 -25.30 -13.35
CA ASN A 454 -30.31 -24.16 -13.65
C ASN A 454 -31.78 -24.66 -13.54
N HIS A 455 -32.44 -24.37 -12.43
CA HIS A 455 -33.88 -24.50 -12.28
C HIS A 455 -34.55 -23.21 -12.68
#